data_1d963b848af4ad0b86dbf539bd211469
#
_entry.id   1d963b848af4ad0b86dbf539bd211469
#
_cell.length_a   1.000
_cell.length_b   1.000
_cell.length_c   1.000
_cell.angle_alpha   90.00
_cell.angle_beta   90.00
_cell.angle_gamma   90.00
#
_symmetry.space_group_name_H-M   'P 1'
#
loop_
_entity.id
_entity.type
_entity.pdbx_description
1 polymer ?
#
loop_
_entity_poly.entity_id
_entity_poly.type
_entity_poly.pdbx_seq_one_letter_code
_entity_poly.pdbx_strand_id
1 'polypeptide(L)'
;MNVYDREVLPRITKWLLDRPEIFALRKKTTAGLHGDVVEIGFGSGLNLPALPPEVERLHAVDPDQTGRRMAGELIARSPVDVEFVGLDGQRLPLADASMDGALSTFTMCSIPDLGKALDELWRVLKPGAELHFLEHGRSDEPAVARRQARINPFYTPFAGGCRLDVPIAESVRAAGFEITSLSARPRGF
;
A
#
# COMPACT_ATOMS: atom_id res chain seq x y z
N MET A 1 9.77 -18.32 -3.07
CA MET A 1 8.47 -18.14 -2.36
C MET A 1 7.86 -19.50 -2.12
N ASN A 2 7.58 -19.88 -0.89
CA ASN A 2 7.01 -21.19 -0.51
C ASN A 2 5.47 -21.21 -0.72
N VAL A 3 4.84 -22.38 -0.54
CA VAL A 3 3.37 -22.52 -0.71
C VAL A 3 2.59 -21.67 0.29
N TYR A 4 3.13 -21.49 1.50
CA TYR A 4 2.52 -20.65 2.53
C TYR A 4 2.41 -19.19 2.05
N ASP A 5 3.51 -18.61 1.55
CA ASP A 5 3.53 -17.23 1.08
C ASP A 5 2.61 -17.01 -0.13
N ARG A 6 2.48 -18.03 -0.99
CA ARG A 6 1.70 -17.92 -2.22
C ARG A 6 0.21 -18.13 -2.03
N GLU A 7 -0.19 -19.07 -1.17
CA GLU A 7 -1.58 -19.53 -1.11
C GLU A 7 -2.26 -19.25 0.23
N VAL A 8 -1.52 -19.29 1.34
CA VAL A 8 -2.11 -19.17 2.68
C VAL A 8 -2.10 -17.72 3.15
N LEU A 9 -0.94 -17.09 3.08
CA LEU A 9 -0.75 -15.73 3.58
C LEU A 9 -1.69 -14.70 2.94
N PRO A 10 -1.91 -14.66 1.61
CA PRO A 10 -2.84 -13.70 1.01
C PRO A 10 -4.27 -13.85 1.52
N ARG A 11 -4.71 -15.07 1.81
CA ARG A 11 -6.04 -15.34 2.36
C ARG A 11 -6.19 -14.86 3.80
N ILE A 12 -5.16 -15.12 4.62
CA ILE A 12 -5.11 -14.63 6.00
C ILE A 12 -5.09 -13.10 6.01
N THR A 13 -4.25 -12.48 5.18
CA THR A 13 -4.14 -11.02 5.07
C THR A 13 -5.46 -10.41 4.64
N LYS A 14 -6.12 -10.97 3.62
CA LYS A 14 -7.46 -10.53 3.20
C LYS A 14 -8.44 -10.58 4.37
N TRP A 15 -8.53 -11.72 5.06
CA TRP A 15 -9.44 -11.88 6.20
C TRP A 15 -9.17 -10.90 7.35
N LEU A 16 -7.90 -10.61 7.64
CA LEU A 16 -7.51 -9.65 8.68
C LEU A 16 -7.81 -8.20 8.29
N LEU A 17 -7.66 -7.85 7.00
CA LEU A 17 -7.78 -6.49 6.49
C LEU A 17 -9.17 -6.16 5.90
N ASP A 18 -10.02 -7.17 5.72
CA ASP A 18 -11.41 -7.02 5.25
C ASP A 18 -12.36 -6.85 6.45
N ARG A 19 -12.20 -5.74 7.16
CA ARG A 19 -12.99 -5.38 8.34
C ARG A 19 -13.61 -3.99 8.20
N PRO A 20 -14.80 -3.74 8.75
CA PRO A 20 -15.49 -2.44 8.63
C PRO A 20 -14.63 -1.25 9.11
N GLU A 21 -13.86 -1.44 10.19
CA GLU A 21 -13.00 -0.39 10.74
C GLU A 21 -11.85 -0.03 9.78
N ILE A 22 -11.27 -1.05 9.12
CA ILE A 22 -10.21 -0.86 8.13
C ILE A 22 -10.79 -0.27 6.85
N PHE A 23 -11.97 -0.71 6.45
CA PHE A 23 -12.68 -0.13 5.31
C PHE A 23 -12.97 1.37 5.51
N ALA A 24 -13.39 1.78 6.69
CA ALA A 24 -13.58 3.20 7.00
C ALA A 24 -12.27 4.00 6.90
N LEU A 25 -11.12 3.41 7.30
CA LEU A 25 -9.81 4.03 7.11
C LEU A 25 -9.44 4.12 5.62
N ARG A 26 -9.68 3.06 4.84
CA ARG A 26 -9.45 3.07 3.37
C ARG A 26 -10.25 4.19 2.72
N LYS A 27 -11.55 4.33 3.01
CA LYS A 27 -12.39 5.42 2.48
C LYS A 27 -11.84 6.80 2.81
N LYS A 28 -11.31 6.98 4.03
CA LYS A 28 -10.66 8.25 4.41
C LYS A 28 -9.37 8.46 3.63
N THR A 29 -8.58 7.40 3.44
CA THR A 29 -7.29 7.46 2.76
C THR A 29 -7.44 7.72 1.27
N THR A 30 -8.45 7.13 0.62
CA THR A 30 -8.68 7.29 -0.82
C THR A 30 -9.41 8.58 -1.18
N ALA A 31 -9.97 9.30 -0.19
CA ALA A 31 -10.71 10.53 -0.44
C ALA A 31 -9.82 11.59 -1.13
N GLY A 32 -10.31 12.16 -2.23
CA GLY A 32 -9.59 13.15 -3.04
C GLY A 32 -8.79 12.56 -4.20
N LEU A 33 -8.56 11.25 -4.25
CA LEU A 33 -7.98 10.62 -5.44
C LEU A 33 -8.89 10.78 -6.65
N HIS A 34 -8.31 10.98 -7.83
CA HIS A 34 -9.03 11.18 -9.09
C HIS A 34 -8.19 10.79 -10.31
N GLY A 35 -8.81 10.65 -11.47
CA GLY A 35 -8.14 10.38 -12.74
C GLY A 35 -7.38 9.04 -12.77
N ASP A 36 -6.16 9.06 -13.26
CA ASP A 36 -5.26 7.91 -13.34
C ASP A 36 -4.45 7.78 -12.04
N VAL A 37 -4.70 6.72 -11.27
CA VAL A 37 -4.05 6.45 -9.98
C VAL A 37 -3.16 5.21 -10.06
N VAL A 38 -1.94 5.28 -9.55
CA VAL A 38 -1.09 4.09 -9.35
C VAL A 38 -1.23 3.56 -7.93
N GLU A 39 -1.50 2.27 -7.79
CA GLU A 39 -1.51 1.59 -6.49
C GLU A 39 -0.38 0.58 -6.39
N ILE A 40 0.53 0.78 -5.45
CA ILE A 40 1.53 -0.23 -5.09
C ILE A 40 1.00 -1.11 -3.96
N GLY A 41 1.03 -2.45 -4.19
CA GLY A 41 0.48 -3.43 -3.26
C GLY A 41 -1.04 -3.57 -3.38
N PHE A 42 -1.54 -3.81 -4.57
CA PHE A 42 -2.97 -4.00 -4.85
C PHE A 42 -3.60 -5.17 -4.07
N GLY A 43 -2.84 -6.25 -3.88
CA GLY A 43 -3.27 -7.43 -3.13
C GLY A 43 -4.59 -8.02 -3.65
N SER A 44 -5.54 -8.17 -2.74
CA SER A 44 -6.88 -8.70 -3.05
C SER A 44 -7.92 -7.62 -3.40
N GLY A 45 -7.49 -6.42 -3.76
CA GLY A 45 -8.36 -5.36 -4.29
C GLY A 45 -9.25 -4.67 -3.26
N LEU A 46 -8.89 -4.72 -1.97
CA LEU A 46 -9.72 -4.18 -0.89
C LEU A 46 -9.89 -2.66 -0.92
N ASN A 47 -9.10 -1.94 -1.73
CA ASN A 47 -9.29 -0.51 -1.93
C ASN A 47 -10.36 -0.19 -2.97
N LEU A 48 -10.64 -1.09 -3.93
CA LEU A 48 -11.60 -0.81 -5.02
C LEU A 48 -12.96 -0.29 -4.54
N PRO A 49 -13.62 -0.92 -3.54
CA PRO A 49 -14.90 -0.41 -3.05
C PRO A 49 -14.79 0.91 -2.27
N ALA A 50 -13.57 1.34 -1.94
CA ALA A 50 -13.32 2.57 -1.19
C ALA A 50 -12.88 3.73 -2.07
N LEU A 51 -12.55 3.48 -3.35
CA LEU A 51 -12.14 4.54 -4.29
C LEU A 51 -13.30 5.51 -4.53
N PRO A 52 -13.03 6.81 -4.64
CA PRO A 52 -14.02 7.80 -5.05
C PRO A 52 -14.35 7.65 -6.54
N PRO A 53 -15.55 8.08 -6.97
CA PRO A 53 -16.01 7.95 -8.35
C PRO A 53 -15.21 8.79 -9.36
N GLU A 54 -14.39 9.72 -8.89
CA GLU A 54 -13.49 10.54 -9.68
C GLU A 54 -12.24 9.79 -10.16
N VAL A 55 -11.96 8.60 -9.61
CA VAL A 55 -10.89 7.72 -10.10
C VAL A 55 -11.39 7.00 -11.35
N GLU A 56 -10.74 7.24 -12.47
CA GLU A 56 -11.11 6.67 -13.77
C GLU A 56 -10.39 5.33 -14.02
N ARG A 57 -9.08 5.30 -13.74
CA ARG A 57 -8.25 4.12 -13.92
C ARG A 57 -7.32 3.88 -12.74
N LEU A 58 -7.15 2.61 -12.39
CA LEU A 58 -6.21 2.16 -11.36
C LEU A 58 -5.11 1.30 -11.99
N HIS A 59 -3.89 1.84 -12.00
CA HIS A 59 -2.69 1.13 -12.42
C HIS A 59 -2.15 0.31 -11.26
N ALA A 60 -2.50 -0.97 -11.22
CA ALA A 60 -2.20 -1.88 -10.13
C ALA A 60 -0.80 -2.50 -10.27
N VAL A 61 -0.01 -2.43 -9.20
CA VAL A 61 1.32 -3.02 -9.11
C VAL A 61 1.36 -4.00 -7.93
N ASP A 62 1.53 -5.29 -8.20
CA ASP A 62 1.61 -6.31 -7.15
C ASP A 62 2.25 -7.60 -7.66
N PRO A 63 3.24 -8.19 -6.95
CA PRO A 63 3.81 -9.49 -7.27
C PRO A 63 2.88 -10.66 -6.92
N ASP A 64 1.85 -10.45 -6.10
CA ASP A 64 0.98 -11.53 -5.61
C ASP A 64 -0.13 -11.90 -6.60
N GLN A 65 0.11 -12.93 -7.38
CA GLN A 65 -0.87 -13.48 -8.32
C GLN A 65 -2.10 -14.06 -7.61
N THR A 66 -1.98 -14.53 -6.38
CA THR A 66 -3.11 -15.07 -5.60
C THR A 66 -4.02 -13.96 -5.13
N GLY A 67 -3.47 -12.87 -4.64
CA GLY A 67 -4.22 -11.65 -4.35
C GLY A 67 -5.00 -11.18 -5.57
N ARG A 68 -4.34 -11.07 -6.73
CA ARG A 68 -4.98 -10.71 -7.99
C ARG A 68 -6.16 -11.63 -8.37
N ARG A 69 -6.00 -12.97 -8.24
CA ARG A 69 -7.11 -13.91 -8.47
C ARG A 69 -8.28 -13.69 -7.50
N MET A 70 -7.96 -13.42 -6.22
CA MET A 70 -8.97 -13.16 -5.19
C MET A 70 -9.71 -11.84 -5.38
N ALA A 71 -9.13 -10.89 -6.10
CA ALA A 71 -9.73 -9.59 -6.43
C ALA A 71 -10.74 -9.68 -7.59
N GLY A 72 -10.80 -10.78 -8.33
CA GLY A 72 -11.58 -10.90 -9.56
C GLY A 72 -13.05 -10.44 -9.47
N GLU A 73 -13.75 -10.79 -8.38
CA GLU A 73 -15.13 -10.32 -8.17
C GLU A 73 -15.22 -8.82 -7.89
N LEU A 74 -14.27 -8.25 -7.15
CA LEU A 74 -14.22 -6.81 -6.86
C LEU A 74 -13.92 -6.04 -8.13
N ILE A 75 -12.96 -6.51 -8.93
CA ILE A 75 -12.63 -5.92 -10.23
C ILE A 75 -13.85 -5.93 -11.16
N ALA A 76 -14.53 -7.08 -11.28
CA ALA A 76 -15.69 -7.22 -12.15
C ALA A 76 -16.88 -6.32 -11.78
N ARG A 77 -16.96 -5.91 -10.52
CA ARG A 77 -18.02 -5.02 -9.99
C ARG A 77 -17.59 -3.56 -9.88
N SER A 78 -16.30 -3.28 -10.05
CA SER A 78 -15.74 -1.94 -9.93
C SER A 78 -16.15 -1.08 -11.14
N PRO A 79 -16.55 0.18 -10.96
CA PRO A 79 -16.68 1.14 -12.04
C PRO A 79 -15.33 1.64 -12.54
N VAL A 80 -14.25 1.46 -11.76
CA VAL A 80 -12.89 1.87 -12.08
C VAL A 80 -12.25 0.84 -13.00
N ASP A 81 -11.63 1.29 -14.09
CA ASP A 81 -10.83 0.44 -14.98
C ASP A 81 -9.52 0.03 -14.27
N VAL A 82 -9.29 -1.28 -14.13
CA VAL A 82 -8.12 -1.81 -13.40
C VAL A 82 -7.14 -2.45 -14.38
N GLU A 83 -5.98 -1.81 -14.50
CA GLU A 83 -4.87 -2.29 -15.32
C GLU A 83 -3.71 -2.78 -14.46
N PHE A 84 -3.28 -4.04 -14.64
CA PHE A 84 -2.08 -4.56 -13.97
C PHE A 84 -0.84 -4.21 -14.79
N VAL A 85 -0.08 -3.22 -14.32
CA VAL A 85 1.05 -2.66 -15.07
C VAL A 85 2.40 -3.20 -14.62
N GLY A 86 2.53 -3.78 -13.42
CA GLY A 86 3.82 -4.26 -12.94
C GLY A 86 3.72 -5.20 -11.72
N LEU A 87 4.88 -5.76 -11.38
CA LEU A 87 5.04 -6.68 -10.24
C LEU A 87 5.92 -6.08 -9.13
N ASP A 88 6.63 -4.97 -9.40
CA ASP A 88 7.62 -4.40 -8.49
C ASP A 88 7.43 -2.89 -8.39
N GLY A 89 7.03 -2.44 -7.20
CA GLY A 89 6.88 -1.01 -6.90
C GLY A 89 8.21 -0.23 -6.92
N GLN A 90 9.35 -0.92 -6.91
CA GLN A 90 10.68 -0.29 -6.99
C GLN A 90 11.09 0.03 -8.44
N ARG A 91 10.26 -0.35 -9.41
CA ARG A 91 10.44 -0.06 -10.85
C ARG A 91 9.08 -0.06 -11.55
N LEU A 92 8.51 1.11 -11.71
CA LEU A 92 7.20 1.30 -12.32
C LEU A 92 7.32 1.46 -13.86
N PRO A 93 6.66 0.62 -14.66
CA PRO A 93 6.66 0.74 -16.13
C PRO A 93 5.67 1.84 -16.58
N LEU A 94 5.72 2.99 -15.94
CA LEU A 94 4.90 4.16 -16.19
C LEU A 94 5.78 5.34 -16.58
N ALA A 95 5.27 6.22 -17.43
CA ALA A 95 5.97 7.43 -17.83
C ALA A 95 6.12 8.43 -16.66
N ASP A 96 7.11 9.31 -16.74
CA ASP A 96 7.28 10.40 -15.80
C ASP A 96 6.05 11.33 -15.85
N ALA A 97 5.65 11.84 -14.69
CA ALA A 97 4.55 12.80 -14.54
C ALA A 97 3.25 12.38 -15.29
N SER A 98 2.89 11.09 -15.21
CA SER A 98 1.73 10.53 -15.90
C SER A 98 0.54 10.24 -14.99
N MET A 99 0.75 10.13 -13.66
CA MET A 99 -0.28 9.75 -12.69
C MET A 99 -0.87 10.96 -11.96
N ASP A 100 -2.20 10.98 -11.79
CA ASP A 100 -2.93 12.01 -11.06
C ASP A 100 -2.90 11.79 -9.55
N GLY A 101 -2.57 10.57 -9.11
CA GLY A 101 -2.41 10.22 -7.71
C GLY A 101 -1.71 8.89 -7.53
N ALA A 102 -1.25 8.64 -6.29
CA ALA A 102 -0.69 7.36 -5.89
C ALA A 102 -1.34 6.87 -4.59
N LEU A 103 -1.46 5.56 -4.46
CA LEU A 103 -2.05 4.89 -3.30
C LEU A 103 -1.14 3.76 -2.82
N SER A 104 -0.96 3.65 -1.50
CA SER A 104 -0.36 2.49 -0.85
C SER A 104 -1.09 2.14 0.44
N THR A 105 -1.47 0.88 0.61
CA THR A 105 -2.10 0.44 1.87
C THR A 105 -1.54 -0.89 2.35
N PHE A 106 -0.95 -0.89 3.54
CA PHE A 106 -0.33 -2.07 4.18
C PHE A 106 0.74 -2.76 3.32
N THR A 107 1.51 -1.98 2.55
CA THR A 107 2.47 -2.47 1.56
C THR A 107 3.88 -1.98 1.79
N MET A 108 4.07 -0.69 2.09
CA MET A 108 5.40 -0.07 2.24
C MET A 108 6.28 -0.78 3.27
N CYS A 109 5.66 -1.37 4.29
CA CYS A 109 6.37 -2.14 5.32
C CYS A 109 7.03 -3.43 4.78
N SER A 110 6.59 -3.93 3.61
CA SER A 110 7.08 -5.18 3.01
C SER A 110 8.02 -4.94 1.81
N ILE A 111 8.15 -3.70 1.34
CA ILE A 111 9.02 -3.37 0.20
C ILE A 111 10.48 -3.42 0.66
N PRO A 112 11.36 -4.20 -0.02
CA PRO A 112 12.76 -4.34 0.37
C PRO A 112 13.51 -3.01 0.38
N ASP A 113 13.41 -2.23 -0.68
CA ASP A 113 13.99 -0.89 -0.81
C ASP A 113 12.87 0.14 -0.97
N LEU A 114 12.36 0.60 0.18
CA LEU A 114 11.27 1.58 0.20
C LEU A 114 11.68 2.91 -0.42
N GLY A 115 12.96 3.30 -0.31
CA GLY A 115 13.46 4.53 -0.94
C GLY A 115 13.24 4.51 -2.44
N LYS A 116 13.68 3.43 -3.12
CA LYS A 116 13.45 3.29 -4.57
C LYS A 116 11.97 3.31 -4.96
N ALA A 117 11.12 2.67 -4.18
CA ALA A 117 9.69 2.68 -4.47
C ALA A 117 9.09 4.09 -4.35
N LEU A 118 9.52 4.86 -3.36
CA LEU A 118 9.10 6.24 -3.19
C LEU A 118 9.67 7.16 -4.27
N ASP A 119 10.93 6.95 -4.71
CA ASP A 119 11.52 7.67 -5.84
C ASP A 119 10.75 7.42 -7.15
N GLU A 120 10.32 6.18 -7.38
CA GLU A 120 9.50 5.83 -8.54
C GLU A 120 8.10 6.45 -8.46
N LEU A 121 7.46 6.44 -7.29
CA LEU A 121 6.19 7.15 -7.11
C LEU A 121 6.34 8.65 -7.35
N TRP A 122 7.42 9.25 -6.84
CA TRP A 122 7.73 10.67 -7.10
C TRP A 122 7.89 10.95 -8.60
N ARG A 123 8.60 10.08 -9.32
CA ARG A 123 8.84 10.24 -10.75
C ARG A 123 7.56 10.17 -11.60
N VAL A 124 6.66 9.24 -11.27
CA VAL A 124 5.44 9.02 -12.08
C VAL A 124 4.31 10.00 -11.74
N LEU A 125 4.30 10.59 -10.56
CA LEU A 125 3.30 11.57 -10.16
C LEU A 125 3.46 12.88 -10.92
N LYS A 126 2.35 13.44 -11.38
CA LYS A 126 2.28 14.79 -11.96
C LYS A 126 2.66 15.84 -10.90
N PRO A 127 3.20 16.99 -11.30
CA PRO A 127 3.42 18.09 -10.35
C PRO A 127 2.13 18.46 -9.60
N GLY A 128 2.19 18.43 -8.27
CA GLY A 128 1.05 18.70 -7.39
C GLY A 128 0.13 17.52 -7.12
N ALA A 129 0.37 16.35 -7.75
CA ALA A 129 -0.36 15.14 -7.42
C ALA A 129 0.06 14.57 -6.04
N GLU A 130 -0.83 13.84 -5.39
CA GLU A 130 -0.65 13.39 -4.02
C GLU A 130 -0.40 11.89 -3.91
N LEU A 131 0.45 11.50 -2.94
CA LEU A 131 0.60 10.13 -2.45
C LEU A 131 -0.27 9.94 -1.22
N HIS A 132 -1.29 9.10 -1.34
CA HIS A 132 -2.14 8.69 -0.22
C HIS A 132 -1.66 7.35 0.34
N PHE A 133 -1.54 7.24 1.66
CA PHE A 133 -1.12 5.97 2.25
C PHE A 133 -1.83 5.63 3.57
N LEU A 134 -2.03 4.35 3.80
CA LEU A 134 -2.53 3.76 5.04
C LEU A 134 -1.60 2.61 5.41
N GLU A 135 -0.69 2.87 6.34
CA GLU A 135 0.38 1.93 6.64
C GLU A 135 0.51 1.70 8.14
N HIS A 136 0.98 0.53 8.53
CA HIS A 136 1.56 0.38 9.84
C HIS A 136 3.08 0.59 9.76
N GLY A 137 3.66 1.15 10.78
CA GLY A 137 5.08 1.43 10.80
C GLY A 137 5.63 1.51 12.22
N ARG A 138 6.85 2.00 12.33
CA ARG A 138 7.50 2.24 13.61
C ARG A 138 6.68 3.21 14.46
N SER A 139 6.46 2.84 15.71
CA SER A 139 5.79 3.71 16.68
C SER A 139 6.72 4.86 17.12
N ASP A 140 6.13 6.04 17.31
CA ASP A 140 6.83 7.19 17.91
C ASP A 140 7.13 6.97 19.40
N GLU A 141 6.43 6.02 20.05
CA GLU A 141 6.67 5.66 21.44
C GLU A 141 7.91 4.75 21.54
N PRO A 142 8.99 5.17 22.25
CA PRO A 142 10.25 4.43 22.28
C PRO A 142 10.14 3.00 22.84
N ALA A 143 9.24 2.77 23.79
CA ALA A 143 9.01 1.44 24.37
C ALA A 143 8.39 0.49 23.35
N VAL A 144 7.40 0.96 22.59
CA VAL A 144 6.74 0.20 21.52
C VAL A 144 7.70 -0.04 20.37
N ALA A 145 8.46 0.97 19.91
CA ALA A 145 9.46 0.83 18.85
C ALA A 145 10.52 -0.23 19.19
N ARG A 146 11.04 -0.23 20.43
CA ARG A 146 11.97 -1.29 20.88
C ARG A 146 11.33 -2.68 20.86
N ARG A 147 10.05 -2.80 21.21
CA ARG A 147 9.33 -4.07 21.14
C ARG A 147 9.14 -4.53 19.69
N GLN A 148 8.76 -3.62 18.78
CA GLN A 148 8.65 -3.90 17.36
C GLN A 148 9.97 -4.43 16.79
N ALA A 149 11.09 -3.77 17.07
CA ALA A 149 12.41 -4.19 16.61
C ALA A 149 12.81 -5.59 17.14
N ARG A 150 12.44 -5.93 18.37
CA ARG A 150 12.72 -7.27 18.95
C ARG A 150 11.86 -8.37 18.33
N ILE A 151 10.62 -8.06 17.93
CA ILE A 151 9.68 -9.03 17.36
C ILE A 151 9.97 -9.26 15.87
N ASN A 152 10.45 -8.27 15.15
CA ASN A 152 10.67 -8.32 13.70
C ASN A 152 11.40 -9.57 13.19
N PRO A 153 12.53 -10.01 13.77
CA PRO A 153 13.24 -11.19 13.27
C PRO A 153 12.38 -12.47 13.25
N PHE A 154 11.39 -12.54 14.14
CA PHE A 154 10.47 -13.68 14.26
C PHE A 154 9.19 -13.47 13.44
N TYR A 155 8.74 -12.23 13.30
CA TYR A 155 7.50 -11.87 12.62
C TYR A 155 7.65 -11.83 11.09
N THR A 156 8.68 -11.13 10.60
CA THR A 156 8.89 -10.84 9.18
C THR A 156 8.88 -12.09 8.28
N PRO A 157 9.50 -13.24 8.65
CA PRO A 157 9.50 -14.44 7.81
C PRO A 157 8.11 -15.06 7.60
N PHE A 158 7.18 -14.84 8.54
CA PHE A 158 5.82 -15.39 8.46
C PHE A 158 4.80 -14.37 7.95
N ALA A 159 5.19 -13.11 7.82
CA ALA A 159 4.33 -12.01 7.41
C ALA A 159 4.65 -11.48 5.99
N GLY A 160 5.18 -12.34 5.11
CA GLY A 160 5.46 -11.97 3.73
C GLY A 160 6.48 -10.84 3.57
N GLY A 161 7.45 -10.74 4.47
CA GLY A 161 8.46 -9.68 4.45
C GLY A 161 8.03 -8.40 5.18
N CYS A 162 6.81 -8.34 5.70
CA CYS A 162 6.31 -7.19 6.46
C CYS A 162 7.16 -6.93 7.72
N ARG A 163 7.57 -5.69 7.92
CA ARG A 163 8.38 -5.23 9.05
C ARG A 163 7.58 -4.23 9.88
N LEU A 164 7.58 -4.41 11.19
CA LEU A 164 6.81 -3.59 12.12
C LEU A 164 7.46 -2.23 12.43
N ASP A 165 8.75 -2.09 12.15
CA ASP A 165 9.59 -0.96 12.57
C ASP A 165 10.02 -0.04 11.42
N VAL A 166 9.37 -0.11 10.27
CA VAL A 166 9.67 0.78 9.14
C VAL A 166 9.23 2.21 9.48
N PRO A 167 10.11 3.20 9.39
CA PRO A 167 9.78 4.60 9.67
C PRO A 167 9.09 5.25 8.46
N ILE A 168 7.85 4.88 8.18
CA ILE A 168 7.13 5.23 6.94
C ILE A 168 7.11 6.75 6.71
N ALA A 169 6.66 7.54 7.69
CA ALA A 169 6.56 8.99 7.53
C ALA A 169 7.92 9.67 7.30
N GLU A 170 8.98 9.17 7.94
CA GLU A 170 10.35 9.65 7.74
C GLU A 170 10.85 9.29 6.33
N SER A 171 10.57 8.06 5.88
CA SER A 171 10.94 7.61 4.53
C SER A 171 10.23 8.42 3.44
N VAL A 172 8.95 8.71 3.61
CA VAL A 172 8.16 9.55 2.70
C VAL A 172 8.77 10.96 2.61
N ARG A 173 9.12 11.58 3.76
CA ARG A 173 9.78 12.90 3.75
C ARG A 173 11.18 12.85 3.12
N ALA A 174 11.95 11.81 3.38
CA ALA A 174 13.30 11.65 2.82
C ALA A 174 13.29 11.53 1.29
N ALA A 175 12.22 11.00 0.70
CA ALA A 175 12.00 10.93 -0.74
C ALA A 175 11.49 12.26 -1.36
N GLY A 176 11.39 13.34 -0.56
CA GLY A 176 11.02 14.66 -1.05
C GLY A 176 9.54 15.02 -0.90
N PHE A 177 8.68 14.10 -0.47
CA PHE A 177 7.26 14.40 -0.26
C PHE A 177 7.05 15.30 0.96
N GLU A 178 6.19 16.29 0.81
CA GLU A 178 5.64 17.04 1.93
C GLU A 178 4.41 16.32 2.49
N ILE A 179 4.38 16.05 3.80
CA ILE A 179 3.22 15.44 4.44
C ILE A 179 2.27 16.53 4.88
N THR A 180 1.20 16.74 4.13
CA THR A 180 0.17 17.75 4.38
C THR A 180 -0.82 17.32 5.47
N SER A 181 -1.06 16.01 5.61
CA SER A 181 -1.95 15.44 6.62
C SER A 181 -1.43 14.09 7.11
N LEU A 182 -1.27 13.92 8.40
CA LEU A 182 -0.88 12.66 9.02
C LEU A 182 -1.77 12.36 10.23
N SER A 183 -2.41 11.19 10.23
CA SER A 183 -3.19 10.72 11.37
C SER A 183 -2.58 9.41 11.87
N ALA A 184 -1.81 9.49 12.94
CA ALA A 184 -1.29 8.32 13.63
C ALA A 184 -2.26 7.88 14.74
N ARG A 185 -2.59 6.60 14.77
CA ARG A 185 -3.32 6.00 15.90
C ARG A 185 -2.39 5.01 16.60
N PRO A 186 -2.01 5.23 17.86
CA PRO A 186 -1.32 4.22 18.62
C PRO A 186 -2.29 3.05 18.83
N ARG A 187 -2.16 1.99 18.05
CA ARG A 187 -2.76 0.69 18.37
C ARG A 187 -1.63 -0.15 18.97
N GLY A 188 -1.68 -0.34 20.29
CA GLY A 188 -0.88 -1.38 20.92
C GLY A 188 -1.31 -2.75 20.38
N PHE A 189 -0.34 -3.51 19.91
CA PHE A 189 -0.44 -4.96 19.78
C PHE A 189 -0.09 -5.57 21.12
#